data_a5a0fc0d9a18104123f981e69977c1d6
#
_entry.id   a5a0fc0d9a18104123f981e69977c1d6
#
_cell.length_a   1.000
_cell.length_b   1.000
_cell.length_c   1.000
_cell.angle_alpha   90.00
_cell.angle_beta   90.00
_cell.angle_gamma   90.00
#
_symmetry.space_group_name_H-M   'P 1'
#
loop_
_entity.id
_entity.type
_entity.pdbx_description
1 polymer ?
#
loop_
_entity_poly.entity_id
_entity_poly.type
_entity_poly.pdbx_seq_one_letter_code
_entity_poly.pdbx_strand_id
1 'polypeptide(L)'
;DALVEMLGGAVRELEDLGATLPEVDDVFSRFSSQAQIGLVEATNEATGRIDPGGAFIALVLACIDASMRDDAGILQSFTAMLADLAERHSRAPEAASPPPGRDFTVDIILEGTQEDLDALLARLGGLGARLSYVGRVDLFGMGEWRLHVDTSAPLAAYPTSGQVIRFQVCDARPDAQIGIDELADEGLSHRGVRLLQRRPMRRVERARVIACTRAPGLVEDLARAGAVVFLELSSGDAAGIVSAATSRT
;
A
#
# COMPACT_ATOMS: atom_id res chain seq x y z
N ASP A 1 0.61 16.44 1.07
CA ASP A 1 0.16 15.14 1.56
C ASP A 1 -1.34 15.26 1.86
N ALA A 2 -2.19 14.71 0.97
CA ALA A 2 -3.65 14.90 0.99
C ALA A 2 -4.28 14.53 2.35
N LEU A 3 -3.76 13.51 3.02
CA LEU A 3 -4.22 13.10 4.35
C LEU A 3 -3.97 14.20 5.40
N VAL A 4 -2.81 14.84 5.37
CA VAL A 4 -2.46 15.91 6.30
C VAL A 4 -3.33 17.15 6.07
N GLU A 5 -3.60 17.50 4.82
CA GLU A 5 -4.48 18.61 4.46
C GLU A 5 -5.93 18.36 4.87
N MET A 6 -6.44 17.15 4.61
CA MET A 6 -7.77 16.71 4.99
C MET A 6 -7.99 16.78 6.51
N LEU A 7 -7.10 16.19 7.30
CA LEU A 7 -7.20 16.20 8.77
C LEU A 7 -6.91 17.58 9.34
N GLY A 8 -5.97 18.32 8.78
CA GLY A 8 -5.67 19.69 9.20
C GLY A 8 -6.83 20.66 8.96
N GLY A 9 -7.60 20.48 7.91
CA GLY A 9 -8.85 21.21 7.68
C GLY A 9 -9.89 20.92 8.75
N ALA A 10 -10.10 19.65 9.07
CA ALA A 10 -11.05 19.22 10.09
C ALA A 10 -10.66 19.72 11.51
N VAL A 11 -9.37 19.75 11.84
CA VAL A 11 -8.89 20.29 13.12
C VAL A 11 -9.14 21.79 13.23
N ARG A 12 -8.81 22.56 12.16
CA ARG A 12 -9.08 24.02 12.16
C ARG A 12 -10.56 24.35 12.37
N GLU A 13 -11.46 23.62 11.75
CA GLU A 13 -12.91 23.81 11.93
C GLU A 13 -13.31 23.56 13.39
N LEU A 14 -12.70 22.60 14.07
CA LEU A 14 -12.94 22.35 15.50
C LEU A 14 -12.39 23.49 16.40
N GLU A 15 -11.23 24.03 16.05
CA GLU A 15 -10.64 25.17 16.78
C GLU A 15 -11.51 26.44 16.66
N ASP A 16 -12.10 26.68 15.49
CA ASP A 16 -12.98 27.84 15.22
C ASP A 16 -14.33 27.75 15.93
N LEU A 17 -14.78 26.55 16.37
CA LEU A 17 -16.04 26.38 17.08
C LEU A 17 -16.08 27.01 18.49
N GLY A 18 -14.94 27.41 19.05
CA GLY A 18 -14.85 28.15 20.31
C GLY A 18 -15.37 27.39 21.54
N ALA A 19 -15.41 28.09 22.71
CA ALA A 19 -15.58 27.49 24.04
C ALA A 19 -16.98 26.97 24.40
N THR A 20 -17.97 27.05 23.53
CA THR A 20 -19.28 26.41 23.72
C THR A 20 -19.24 25.04 23.02
N LEU A 21 -18.80 24.03 23.76
CA LEU A 21 -18.78 22.65 23.26
C LEU A 21 -20.23 22.17 23.09
N PRO A 22 -20.66 21.94 21.84
CA PRO A 22 -21.86 21.15 21.57
C PRO A 22 -21.65 19.72 22.09
N GLU A 23 -22.71 18.91 22.11
CA GLU A 23 -22.58 17.52 22.48
C GLU A 23 -21.45 16.85 21.67
N VAL A 24 -20.73 15.90 22.31
CA VAL A 24 -19.56 15.22 21.68
C VAL A 24 -19.90 14.65 20.29
N ASP A 25 -21.13 14.15 20.15
CA ASP A 25 -21.63 13.57 18.90
C ASP A 25 -21.70 14.62 17.77
N ASP A 26 -22.07 15.86 18.08
CA ASP A 26 -22.13 16.94 17.08
C ASP A 26 -20.73 17.39 16.66
N VAL A 27 -19.77 17.44 17.60
CA VAL A 27 -18.36 17.76 17.31
C VAL A 27 -17.77 16.70 16.38
N PHE A 28 -17.99 15.42 16.72
CA PHE A 28 -17.46 14.31 15.93
C PHE A 28 -18.08 14.27 14.52
N SER A 29 -19.39 14.51 14.40
CA SER A 29 -20.07 14.54 13.11
C SER A 29 -19.55 15.64 12.19
N ARG A 30 -19.27 16.82 12.75
CA ARG A 30 -18.65 17.92 11.99
C ARG A 30 -17.25 17.54 11.53
N PHE A 31 -16.45 16.93 12.42
CA PHE A 31 -15.11 16.46 12.09
C PHE A 31 -15.15 15.42 10.95
N SER A 32 -16.05 14.44 11.05
CA SER A 32 -16.26 13.42 10.02
C SER A 32 -16.67 14.05 8.68
N SER A 33 -17.60 15.01 8.69
CA SER A 33 -18.06 15.71 7.49
C SER A 33 -16.94 16.54 6.86
N GLN A 34 -16.16 17.25 7.64
CA GLN A 34 -15.02 18.03 7.12
C GLN A 34 -13.91 17.15 6.55
N ALA A 35 -13.65 15.99 7.15
CA ALA A 35 -12.74 15.03 6.58
C ALA A 35 -13.20 14.52 5.20
N GLN A 36 -14.51 14.31 5.02
CA GLN A 36 -15.08 13.93 3.72
C GLN A 36 -14.94 15.07 2.68
N ILE A 37 -15.22 16.32 3.07
CA ILE A 37 -15.04 17.49 2.20
C ILE A 37 -13.58 17.64 1.79
N GLY A 38 -12.64 17.58 2.74
CA GLY A 38 -11.21 17.65 2.46
C GLY A 38 -10.70 16.52 1.55
N LEU A 39 -11.29 15.32 1.63
CA LEU A 39 -10.99 14.25 0.70
C LEU A 39 -11.40 14.61 -0.74
N VAL A 40 -12.58 15.21 -0.92
CA VAL A 40 -13.07 15.66 -2.23
C VAL A 40 -12.18 16.76 -2.79
N GLU A 41 -11.84 17.76 -1.97
CA GLU A 41 -10.99 18.88 -2.36
C GLU A 41 -9.59 18.39 -2.76
N ALA A 42 -8.94 17.58 -1.93
CA ALA A 42 -7.64 16.99 -2.22
C ALA A 42 -7.67 16.12 -3.50
N THR A 43 -8.77 15.38 -3.75
CA THR A 43 -8.94 14.59 -4.98
C THR A 43 -9.03 15.50 -6.21
N ASN A 44 -9.75 16.61 -6.13
CA ASN A 44 -9.89 17.54 -7.25
C ASN A 44 -8.59 18.31 -7.55
N GLU A 45 -7.81 18.67 -6.53
CA GLU A 45 -6.54 19.37 -6.67
C GLU A 45 -5.41 18.44 -7.16
N ALA A 46 -5.38 17.20 -6.71
CA ALA A 46 -4.32 16.24 -6.97
C ALA A 46 -4.55 15.37 -8.21
N THR A 47 -4.81 15.92 -9.37
CA THR A 47 -4.96 15.13 -10.62
C THR A 47 -6.20 14.23 -10.70
N GLY A 48 -7.17 14.38 -9.82
CA GLY A 48 -8.41 13.60 -9.82
C GLY A 48 -8.26 12.16 -9.32
N ARG A 49 -7.18 11.82 -8.62
CA ARG A 49 -7.00 10.49 -8.02
C ARG A 49 -7.35 10.53 -6.54
N ILE A 50 -8.27 9.66 -6.15
CA ILE A 50 -8.60 9.48 -4.74
C ILE A 50 -7.38 8.91 -4.01
N ASP A 51 -6.94 9.58 -2.95
CA ASP A 51 -5.92 9.03 -2.05
C ASP A 51 -6.52 7.86 -1.25
N PRO A 52 -6.01 6.61 -1.40
CA PRO A 52 -6.59 5.46 -0.71
C PRO A 52 -6.50 5.56 0.82
N GLY A 53 -5.43 6.19 1.33
CA GLY A 53 -5.23 6.40 2.77
C GLY A 53 -6.27 7.37 3.32
N GLY A 54 -6.44 8.52 2.66
CA GLY A 54 -7.46 9.51 3.00
C GLY A 54 -8.87 8.93 2.93
N ALA A 55 -9.20 8.19 1.86
CA ALA A 55 -10.49 7.53 1.71
C ALA A 55 -10.77 6.51 2.83
N PHE A 56 -9.76 5.73 3.22
CA PHE A 56 -9.89 4.77 4.32
C PHE A 56 -10.17 5.47 5.66
N ILE A 57 -9.42 6.51 6.00
CA ILE A 57 -9.63 7.27 7.24
C ILE A 57 -11.02 7.93 7.24
N ALA A 58 -11.42 8.57 6.14
CA ALA A 58 -12.74 9.17 6.03
C ALA A 58 -13.87 8.13 6.16
N LEU A 59 -13.67 6.91 5.63
CA LEU A 59 -14.61 5.80 5.81
C LEU A 59 -14.71 5.37 7.27
N VAL A 60 -13.59 5.25 7.98
CA VAL A 60 -13.59 4.90 9.40
C VAL A 60 -14.34 5.96 10.21
N LEU A 61 -14.10 7.25 9.94
CA LEU A 61 -14.81 8.34 10.60
C LEU A 61 -16.31 8.31 10.30
N ALA A 62 -16.71 8.06 9.06
CA ALA A 62 -18.12 7.92 8.68
C ALA A 62 -18.80 6.71 9.36
N CYS A 63 -18.09 5.59 9.53
CA CYS A 63 -18.61 4.43 10.25
C CYS A 63 -18.84 4.73 11.74
N ILE A 64 -17.91 5.45 12.38
CA ILE A 64 -18.06 5.85 13.79
C ILE A 64 -19.23 6.82 13.94
N ASP A 65 -19.33 7.84 13.08
CA ASP A 65 -20.42 8.82 13.10
C ASP A 65 -21.78 8.15 12.90
N ALA A 66 -21.90 7.26 11.91
CA ALA A 66 -23.11 6.47 11.66
C ALA A 66 -23.49 5.62 12.89
N SER A 67 -22.51 5.03 13.57
CA SER A 67 -22.74 4.23 14.77
C SER A 67 -23.16 5.07 15.97
N MET A 68 -22.57 6.24 16.17
CA MET A 68 -22.92 7.16 17.27
C MET A 68 -24.32 7.72 17.14
N ARG A 69 -24.76 7.99 15.89
CA ARG A 69 -26.08 8.55 15.58
C ARG A 69 -27.17 7.51 15.29
N ASP A 70 -26.81 6.21 15.25
CA ASP A 70 -27.68 5.13 14.77
C ASP A 70 -28.30 5.44 13.40
N ASP A 71 -27.50 6.04 12.51
CA ASP A 71 -27.91 6.47 11.17
C ASP A 71 -27.02 5.87 10.08
N ALA A 72 -27.48 4.77 9.49
CA ALA A 72 -26.82 4.11 8.36
C ALA A 72 -26.81 4.98 7.08
N GLY A 73 -27.64 6.03 6.99
CA GLY A 73 -27.70 6.93 5.85
C GLY A 73 -26.39 7.70 5.66
N ILE A 74 -25.66 7.98 6.74
CA ILE A 74 -24.34 8.64 6.69
C ILE A 74 -23.37 7.81 5.86
N LEU A 75 -23.29 6.51 6.14
CA LEU A 75 -22.40 5.60 5.42
C LEU A 75 -22.82 5.39 3.97
N GLN A 76 -24.12 5.29 3.72
CA GLN A 76 -24.65 5.20 2.34
C GLN A 76 -24.32 6.43 1.53
N SER A 77 -24.49 7.62 2.10
CA SER A 77 -24.14 8.89 1.45
C SER A 77 -22.66 9.00 1.13
N PHE A 78 -21.80 8.60 2.07
CA PHE A 78 -20.35 8.61 1.87
C PHE A 78 -19.91 7.62 0.79
N THR A 79 -20.44 6.40 0.80
CA THR A 79 -20.11 5.40 -0.23
C THR A 79 -20.59 5.80 -1.61
N ALA A 80 -21.77 6.43 -1.71
CA ALA A 80 -22.27 6.99 -2.96
C ALA A 80 -21.38 8.13 -3.48
N MET A 81 -20.90 9.01 -2.59
CA MET A 81 -19.95 10.08 -2.93
C MET A 81 -18.62 9.50 -3.45
N LEU A 82 -18.08 8.47 -2.82
CA LEU A 82 -16.86 7.81 -3.29
C LEU A 82 -17.05 7.17 -4.67
N ALA A 83 -18.20 6.54 -4.92
CA ALA A 83 -18.53 5.96 -6.21
C ALA A 83 -18.59 7.03 -7.31
N ASP A 84 -19.27 8.16 -7.04
CA ASP A 84 -19.36 9.28 -7.97
C ASP A 84 -17.98 9.92 -8.26
N LEU A 85 -17.14 10.09 -7.23
CA LEU A 85 -15.75 10.53 -7.41
C LEU A 85 -14.95 9.53 -8.28
N ALA A 86 -15.11 8.25 -8.05
CA ALA A 86 -14.43 7.22 -8.83
C ALA A 86 -14.89 7.22 -10.29
N GLU A 87 -16.19 7.40 -10.55
CA GLU A 87 -16.73 7.50 -11.93
C GLU A 87 -16.24 8.74 -12.66
N ARG A 88 -16.25 9.91 -12.02
CA ARG A 88 -15.76 11.16 -12.62
C ARG A 88 -14.29 11.09 -13.02
N HIS A 89 -13.50 10.35 -12.26
CA HIS A 89 -12.06 10.21 -12.47
C HIS A 89 -11.67 8.84 -13.07
N SER A 90 -12.66 8.06 -13.51
CA SER A 90 -12.51 6.72 -14.10
C SER A 90 -11.85 6.71 -15.50
N ARG A 91 -11.32 7.82 -15.97
CA ARG A 91 -10.36 7.79 -17.06
C ARG A 91 -9.13 7.08 -16.53
N ALA A 92 -8.99 5.79 -16.90
CA ALA A 92 -7.86 4.98 -16.49
C ALA A 92 -6.59 5.81 -16.68
N PRO A 93 -5.86 6.17 -15.63
CA PRO A 93 -4.56 6.74 -15.83
C PRO A 93 -3.76 5.64 -16.48
N GLU A 94 -3.18 5.94 -17.64
CA GLU A 94 -2.02 5.23 -18.14
C GLU A 94 -1.14 4.98 -16.92
N ALA A 95 -0.88 3.71 -16.61
CA ALA A 95 -0.20 3.33 -15.38
C ALA A 95 1.08 4.16 -15.29
N ALA A 96 1.10 5.13 -14.39
CA ALA A 96 2.19 6.08 -14.29
C ALA A 96 3.44 5.26 -14.00
N SER A 97 4.37 5.24 -14.95
CA SER A 97 5.68 4.64 -14.72
C SER A 97 6.25 5.21 -13.44
N PRO A 98 6.83 4.40 -12.55
CA PRO A 98 7.43 4.90 -11.34
C PRO A 98 8.41 6.02 -11.72
N PRO A 99 8.54 7.06 -10.91
CA PRO A 99 9.49 8.14 -11.17
C PRO A 99 10.88 7.52 -11.36
N PRO A 100 11.70 8.03 -12.29
CA PRO A 100 13.02 7.48 -12.58
C PRO A 100 13.83 7.31 -11.29
N GLY A 101 14.44 6.15 -11.12
CA GLY A 101 15.20 5.81 -9.91
C GLY A 101 14.39 5.10 -8.80
N ARG A 102 13.18 4.58 -9.11
CA ARG A 102 12.35 3.82 -8.16
C ARG A 102 11.73 2.61 -8.82
N ASP A 103 12.59 1.79 -9.42
CA ASP A 103 12.17 0.62 -10.19
C ASP A 103 11.71 -0.55 -9.31
N PHE A 104 12.08 -0.54 -8.03
CA PHE A 104 11.78 -1.62 -7.10
C PHE A 104 11.08 -1.11 -5.85
N THR A 105 10.16 -1.92 -5.37
CA THR A 105 9.58 -1.81 -4.04
C THR A 105 10.20 -2.87 -3.14
N VAL A 106 10.67 -2.46 -1.96
CA VAL A 106 11.27 -3.34 -0.95
C VAL A 106 10.47 -3.26 0.33
N ASP A 107 9.94 -4.39 0.79
CA ASP A 107 9.28 -4.51 2.09
C ASP A 107 10.21 -5.22 3.07
N ILE A 108 10.49 -4.57 4.20
CA ILE A 108 11.41 -5.04 5.23
C ILE A 108 10.67 -5.19 6.55
N ILE A 109 10.90 -6.32 7.24
CA ILE A 109 10.59 -6.45 8.67
C ILE A 109 11.92 -6.57 9.39
N LEU A 110 12.20 -5.61 10.25
CA LEU A 110 13.42 -5.48 11.02
C LEU A 110 13.10 -5.56 12.51
N GLU A 111 13.80 -6.41 13.24
CA GLU A 111 13.83 -6.46 14.70
C GLU A 111 15.19 -5.97 15.19
N GLY A 112 15.22 -5.05 16.14
CA GLY A 112 16.48 -4.46 16.63
C GLY A 112 16.25 -3.29 17.58
N THR A 113 17.27 -2.44 17.71
CA THR A 113 17.20 -1.22 18.51
C THR A 113 16.75 -0.03 17.67
N GLN A 114 16.38 1.07 18.32
CA GLN A 114 16.10 2.34 17.61
C GLN A 114 17.30 2.82 16.79
N GLU A 115 18.53 2.58 17.28
CA GLU A 115 19.77 2.94 16.57
C GLU A 115 19.93 2.16 15.25
N ASP A 116 19.53 0.87 15.22
CA ASP A 116 19.53 0.07 14.00
C ASP A 116 18.60 0.63 12.95
N LEU A 117 17.39 1.04 13.37
CA LEU A 117 16.43 1.71 12.50
C LEU A 117 17.00 3.04 11.98
N ASP A 118 17.51 3.91 12.87
CA ASP A 118 18.00 5.23 12.51
C ASP A 118 19.18 5.14 11.52
N ALA A 119 20.07 4.16 11.70
CA ALA A 119 21.16 3.89 10.78
C ALA A 119 20.66 3.47 9.39
N LEU A 120 19.62 2.63 9.34
CA LEU A 120 18.97 2.23 8.08
C LEU A 120 18.29 3.41 7.40
N LEU A 121 17.55 4.24 8.14
CA LEU A 121 16.85 5.41 7.62
C LEU A 121 17.84 6.46 7.05
N ALA A 122 18.93 6.72 7.76
CA ALA A 122 19.97 7.64 7.29
C ALA A 122 20.60 7.17 5.97
N ARG A 123 20.89 5.89 5.84
CA ARG A 123 21.43 5.28 4.62
C ARG A 123 20.43 5.36 3.46
N LEU A 124 19.17 5.02 3.69
CA LEU A 124 18.12 5.08 2.68
C LEU A 124 17.85 6.51 2.21
N GLY A 125 17.89 7.48 3.14
CA GLY A 125 17.80 8.90 2.81
C GLY A 125 18.96 9.36 1.89
N GLY A 126 20.18 8.88 2.14
CA GLY A 126 21.34 9.14 1.27
C GLY A 126 21.22 8.56 -0.15
N LEU A 127 20.42 7.52 -0.34
CA LEU A 127 20.14 6.92 -1.64
C LEU A 127 18.97 7.59 -2.40
N GLY A 128 18.32 8.59 -1.81
CA GLY A 128 17.15 9.22 -2.40
C GLY A 128 15.93 8.30 -2.48
N ALA A 129 15.91 7.23 -1.70
CA ALA A 129 14.79 6.32 -1.61
C ALA A 129 13.57 7.01 -1.00
N ARG A 130 12.38 6.68 -1.49
CA ARG A 130 11.14 7.02 -0.79
C ARG A 130 10.84 5.93 0.20
N LEU A 131 10.56 6.32 1.43
CA LEU A 131 10.28 5.32 2.44
C LEU A 131 9.09 5.71 3.33
N SER A 132 8.37 4.71 3.80
CA SER A 132 7.44 4.80 4.90
C SER A 132 7.74 3.65 5.88
N TYR A 133 7.54 3.91 7.16
CA TYR A 133 7.76 2.87 8.16
C TYR A 133 6.76 3.01 9.31
N VAL A 134 6.53 1.90 9.98
CA VAL A 134 5.72 1.81 11.21
C VAL A 134 6.37 0.78 12.13
N GLY A 135 6.35 1.05 13.40
CA GLY A 135 6.87 0.12 14.39
C GLY A 135 6.67 0.63 15.81
N ARG A 136 7.07 -0.18 16.75
CA ARG A 136 7.02 0.15 18.18
C ARG A 136 8.25 -0.41 18.87
N VAL A 137 8.69 0.30 19.88
CA VAL A 137 9.78 -0.13 20.76
C VAL A 137 9.17 -0.61 22.08
N ASP A 138 9.70 -1.67 22.63
CA ASP A 138 9.32 -2.18 23.93
C ASP A 138 10.03 -1.40 25.06
N LEU A 139 9.78 -1.79 26.31
CA LEU A 139 10.37 -1.16 27.51
C LEU A 139 11.90 -1.37 27.61
N PHE A 140 12.45 -2.29 26.84
CA PHE A 140 13.89 -2.62 26.83
C PHE A 140 14.63 -1.98 25.66
N GLY A 141 13.93 -1.16 24.85
CA GLY A 141 14.51 -0.48 23.69
C GLY A 141 14.62 -1.38 22.47
N MET A 142 14.04 -2.58 22.47
CA MET A 142 13.91 -3.44 21.31
C MET A 142 12.60 -3.15 20.57
N GLY A 143 12.65 -3.13 19.24
CA GLY A 143 11.51 -2.84 18.40
C GLY A 143 11.39 -3.79 17.21
N GLU A 144 10.17 -3.88 16.69
CA GLU A 144 9.87 -4.45 15.40
C GLU A 144 9.37 -3.33 14.48
N TRP A 145 10.01 -3.16 13.34
CA TRP A 145 9.63 -2.17 12.33
C TRP A 145 9.31 -2.83 11.00
N ARG A 146 8.29 -2.30 10.36
CA ARG A 146 7.93 -2.62 8.98
C ARG A 146 8.22 -1.41 8.13
N LEU A 147 9.08 -1.57 7.14
CA LEU A 147 9.48 -0.52 6.24
C LEU A 147 9.03 -0.87 4.82
N HIS A 148 8.54 0.13 4.12
CA HIS A 148 8.24 0.08 2.70
C HIS A 148 9.12 1.10 1.98
N VAL A 149 9.91 0.65 1.02
CA VAL A 149 10.98 1.43 0.41
C VAL A 149 10.89 1.34 -1.11
N ASP A 150 10.73 2.48 -1.78
CA ASP A 150 10.85 2.56 -3.23
C ASP A 150 12.26 3.02 -3.60
N THR A 151 13.00 2.24 -4.38
CA THR A 151 14.41 2.46 -4.69
C THR A 151 14.80 1.87 -6.06
N SER A 152 15.88 2.40 -6.63
CA SER A 152 16.52 1.80 -7.82
C SER A 152 17.54 0.71 -7.46
N ALA A 153 17.98 0.66 -6.19
CA ALA A 153 19.01 -0.25 -5.71
C ALA A 153 18.48 -1.08 -4.52
N PRO A 154 17.69 -2.13 -4.76
CA PRO A 154 16.99 -2.86 -3.70
C PRO A 154 17.95 -3.49 -2.69
N LEU A 155 19.10 -4.00 -3.11
CA LEU A 155 20.09 -4.58 -2.22
C LEU A 155 20.75 -3.56 -1.29
N ALA A 156 20.83 -2.28 -1.69
CA ALA A 156 21.31 -1.22 -0.83
C ALA A 156 20.35 -0.93 0.34
N ALA A 157 19.09 -1.37 0.26
CA ALA A 157 18.12 -1.29 1.34
C ALA A 157 18.26 -2.43 2.38
N TYR A 158 19.10 -3.44 2.12
CA TYR A 158 19.28 -4.54 3.08
C TYR A 158 19.91 -4.03 4.38
N PRO A 159 19.29 -4.24 5.56
CA PRO A 159 19.82 -3.78 6.83
C PRO A 159 21.23 -4.34 7.12
N THR A 160 22.10 -3.50 7.67
CA THR A 160 23.47 -3.89 8.05
C THR A 160 23.59 -4.23 9.53
N SER A 161 22.57 -3.89 10.32
CA SER A 161 22.45 -4.18 11.74
C SER A 161 20.99 -4.53 12.06
N GLY A 162 20.76 -5.09 13.26
CA GLY A 162 19.48 -5.67 13.62
C GLY A 162 19.25 -7.05 12.99
N GLN A 163 18.13 -7.67 13.31
CA GLN A 163 17.73 -8.96 12.77
C GLN A 163 16.69 -8.74 11.66
N VAL A 164 17.04 -9.14 10.44
CA VAL A 164 16.10 -9.10 9.31
C VAL A 164 15.18 -10.31 9.40
N ILE A 165 13.92 -10.08 9.69
CA ILE A 165 12.88 -11.13 9.70
C ILE A 165 12.38 -11.38 8.29
N ARG A 166 12.23 -10.32 7.51
CA ARG A 166 11.78 -10.38 6.12
C ARG A 166 12.46 -9.32 5.28
N PHE A 167 12.89 -9.71 4.09
CA PHE A 167 13.33 -8.81 3.04
C PHE A 167 12.70 -9.27 1.72
N GLN A 168 11.75 -8.52 1.24
CA GLN A 168 10.96 -8.82 0.04
C GLN A 168 11.17 -7.75 -1.00
N VAL A 169 11.40 -8.13 -2.25
CA VAL A 169 11.60 -7.21 -3.38
C VAL A 169 10.64 -7.54 -4.50
N CYS A 170 10.02 -6.49 -5.05
CA CYS A 170 9.16 -6.55 -6.23
C CYS A 170 9.61 -5.50 -7.25
N ASP A 171 9.40 -5.76 -8.53
CA ASP A 171 9.48 -4.71 -9.55
C ASP A 171 8.26 -3.78 -9.40
N ALA A 172 8.49 -2.48 -9.31
CA ALA A 172 7.45 -1.46 -9.15
C ALA A 172 6.86 -1.01 -10.49
N ARG A 173 7.43 -1.44 -11.62
CA ARG A 173 6.95 -1.04 -12.93
C ARG A 173 5.65 -1.76 -13.28
N PRO A 174 4.66 -1.06 -13.85
CA PRO A 174 3.35 -1.65 -14.15
C PRO A 174 3.41 -2.82 -15.14
N ASP A 175 4.40 -2.84 -16.05
CA ASP A 175 4.57 -3.87 -17.07
C ASP A 175 5.29 -5.13 -16.55
N ALA A 176 5.84 -5.11 -15.33
CA ALA A 176 6.53 -6.25 -14.73
C ALA A 176 5.57 -7.38 -14.30
N GLN A 177 4.28 -7.12 -14.24
CA GLN A 177 3.29 -8.16 -13.98
C GLN A 177 2.87 -8.81 -15.30
N ILE A 178 3.61 -9.82 -15.71
CA ILE A 178 3.19 -10.69 -16.82
C ILE A 178 1.87 -11.34 -16.42
N GLY A 179 0.77 -10.91 -17.04
CA GLY A 179 -0.53 -11.52 -16.84
C GLY A 179 -0.48 -12.98 -17.30
N ILE A 180 -1.09 -13.88 -16.54
CA ILE A 180 -1.25 -15.29 -16.99
C ILE A 180 -1.97 -15.36 -18.33
N ASP A 181 -2.78 -14.35 -18.67
CA ASP A 181 -3.46 -14.25 -19.94
C ASP A 181 -2.46 -14.11 -21.11
N GLU A 182 -1.36 -13.39 -20.94
CA GLU A 182 -0.28 -13.30 -21.96
C GLU A 182 0.53 -14.58 -22.04
N LEU A 183 0.85 -15.23 -20.92
CA LEU A 183 1.48 -16.55 -20.90
C LEU A 183 0.58 -17.64 -21.48
N ALA A 184 -0.73 -17.52 -21.29
CA ALA A 184 -1.71 -18.43 -21.89
C ALA A 184 -1.82 -18.24 -23.40
N ASP A 185 -1.78 -17.00 -23.89
CA ASP A 185 -1.88 -16.71 -25.33
C ASP A 185 -0.58 -17.03 -26.08
N GLU A 186 0.60 -16.76 -25.55
CA GLU A 186 1.87 -17.04 -26.20
C GLU A 186 2.34 -18.49 -26.06
N GLY A 187 2.10 -19.13 -24.90
CA GLY A 187 2.60 -20.48 -24.61
C GLY A 187 1.72 -21.62 -25.10
N LEU A 188 0.44 -21.37 -25.36
CA LEU A 188 -0.56 -22.40 -25.67
C LEU A 188 -0.99 -22.45 -27.14
N SER A 189 -0.45 -21.63 -28.01
CA SER A 189 -0.74 -21.66 -29.45
C SER A 189 -0.15 -22.87 -30.18
N HIS A 190 0.69 -23.67 -29.53
CA HIS A 190 1.29 -24.86 -30.08
C HIS A 190 0.62 -26.16 -29.62
N ARG A 191 -0.27 -26.68 -30.47
CA ARG A 191 -0.75 -28.05 -30.53
C ARG A 191 -1.58 -28.60 -29.36
N GLY A 192 -2.87 -28.41 -29.38
CA GLY A 192 -3.79 -29.30 -28.66
C GLY A 192 -4.83 -28.63 -27.75
N VAL A 193 -4.92 -27.33 -27.75
CA VAL A 193 -5.73 -26.57 -26.75
C VAL A 193 -7.23 -26.43 -27.13
N ARG A 194 -7.67 -26.92 -28.28
CA ARG A 194 -9.11 -26.92 -28.64
C ARG A 194 -10.03 -27.65 -27.64
N LEU A 195 -9.46 -28.46 -26.74
CA LEU A 195 -10.22 -29.19 -25.71
C LEU A 195 -10.46 -28.43 -24.41
N LEU A 196 -9.73 -27.33 -24.15
CA LEU A 196 -9.88 -26.53 -22.92
C LEU A 196 -10.92 -25.41 -23.03
N GLN A 197 -11.36 -25.05 -24.24
CA GLN A 197 -12.39 -24.02 -24.46
C GLN A 197 -13.79 -24.40 -23.94
N ARG A 198 -14.02 -25.64 -23.50
CA ARG A 198 -15.34 -26.10 -23.03
C ARG A 198 -15.48 -26.23 -21.51
N ARG A 199 -14.45 -26.01 -20.72
CA ARG A 199 -14.62 -25.90 -19.26
C ARG A 199 -14.75 -24.42 -18.89
N PRO A 200 -15.76 -24.01 -18.10
CA PRO A 200 -15.76 -22.70 -17.49
C PRO A 200 -14.49 -22.63 -16.64
N MET A 201 -13.42 -22.06 -17.17
CA MET A 201 -12.24 -21.81 -16.38
C MET A 201 -12.68 -20.88 -15.26
N ARG A 202 -12.56 -21.35 -14.01
CA ARG A 202 -12.55 -20.47 -12.87
C ARG A 202 -11.51 -19.40 -13.24
N ARG A 203 -11.96 -18.18 -13.36
CA ARG A 203 -11.10 -17.02 -13.64
C ARG A 203 -10.02 -17.03 -12.58
N VAL A 204 -8.82 -17.51 -12.91
CA VAL A 204 -7.64 -17.33 -12.08
C VAL A 204 -7.26 -15.89 -12.30
N GLU A 205 -7.76 -15.04 -11.43
CA GLU A 205 -7.68 -13.60 -11.64
C GLU A 205 -6.25 -13.11 -11.67
N ARG A 206 -5.29 -13.78 -11.01
CA ARG A 206 -3.83 -13.52 -11.12
C ARG A 206 -3.04 -14.69 -10.51
N ALA A 207 -1.95 -15.12 -11.13
CA ALA A 207 -0.93 -15.94 -10.49
C ALA A 207 0.28 -15.06 -10.15
N ARG A 208 0.83 -15.26 -8.98
CA ARG A 208 2.07 -14.64 -8.53
C ARG A 208 3.18 -15.67 -8.49
N VAL A 209 4.32 -15.32 -9.07
CA VAL A 209 5.54 -16.11 -8.89
C VAL A 209 6.24 -15.61 -7.64
N ILE A 210 6.53 -16.52 -6.71
CA ILE A 210 7.31 -16.22 -5.51
C ILE A 210 8.65 -16.93 -5.65
N ALA A 211 9.74 -16.19 -5.51
CA ALA A 211 11.10 -16.70 -5.54
C ALA A 211 11.74 -16.50 -4.17
N CYS A 212 12.27 -17.58 -3.58
CA CYS A 212 13.07 -17.52 -2.37
C CYS A 212 14.53 -17.80 -2.74
N THR A 213 15.44 -16.88 -2.40
CA THR A 213 16.86 -17.02 -2.75
C THR A 213 17.76 -16.65 -1.57
N ARG A 214 18.95 -17.25 -1.54
CA ARG A 214 20.08 -16.84 -0.68
C ARG A 214 21.17 -16.13 -1.47
N ALA A 215 20.97 -15.96 -2.78
CA ALA A 215 21.93 -15.31 -3.67
C ALA A 215 21.49 -13.88 -3.95
N PRO A 216 22.09 -12.86 -3.31
CA PRO A 216 21.71 -11.45 -3.50
C PRO A 216 21.76 -11.03 -4.96
N GLY A 217 22.74 -11.51 -5.74
CA GLY A 217 22.88 -11.16 -7.15
C GLY A 217 21.74 -11.62 -8.06
N LEU A 218 20.82 -12.46 -7.60
CA LEU A 218 19.64 -12.89 -8.37
C LEU A 218 18.38 -12.05 -8.06
N VAL A 219 18.41 -11.21 -7.02
CA VAL A 219 17.23 -10.52 -6.52
C VAL A 219 16.62 -9.61 -7.58
N GLU A 220 17.44 -8.77 -8.20
CA GLU A 220 16.97 -7.82 -9.22
C GLU A 220 16.46 -8.51 -10.48
N ASP A 221 17.17 -9.53 -10.96
CA ASP A 221 16.79 -10.24 -12.16
C ASP A 221 15.47 -11.01 -11.98
N LEU A 222 15.31 -11.67 -10.82
CA LEU A 222 14.07 -12.38 -10.48
C LEU A 222 12.90 -11.40 -10.29
N ALA A 223 13.13 -10.26 -9.63
CA ALA A 223 12.10 -9.23 -9.47
C ALA A 223 11.71 -8.64 -10.84
N ARG A 224 12.68 -8.34 -11.71
CA ARG A 224 12.41 -7.85 -13.08
C ARG A 224 11.69 -8.87 -13.95
N ALA A 225 11.84 -10.15 -13.66
CA ALA A 225 11.06 -11.23 -14.31
C ALA A 225 9.63 -11.36 -13.73
N GLY A 226 9.20 -10.44 -12.88
CA GLY A 226 7.85 -10.41 -12.30
C GLY A 226 7.65 -11.27 -11.06
N ALA A 227 8.72 -11.78 -10.44
CA ALA A 227 8.62 -12.51 -9.19
C ALA A 227 8.59 -11.58 -7.97
N VAL A 228 7.87 -11.99 -6.93
CA VAL A 228 8.05 -11.46 -5.57
C VAL A 228 9.23 -12.22 -4.95
N VAL A 229 10.32 -11.53 -4.69
CA VAL A 229 11.58 -12.15 -4.28
C VAL A 229 11.79 -12.00 -2.77
N PHE A 230 11.96 -13.11 -2.09
CA PHE A 230 12.40 -13.14 -0.68
C PHE A 230 13.89 -13.48 -0.62
N LEU A 231 14.68 -12.62 0.00
CA LEU A 231 16.09 -12.82 0.25
C LEU A 231 16.31 -13.32 1.69
N GLU A 232 17.09 -14.38 1.84
CA GLU A 232 17.51 -14.93 3.14
C GLU A 232 16.34 -15.25 4.09
N LEU A 233 15.24 -15.76 3.54
CA LEU A 233 14.06 -16.08 4.32
C LEU A 233 14.42 -16.93 5.54
N SER A 234 14.07 -16.45 6.73
CA SER A 234 14.18 -17.23 7.96
C SER A 234 13.18 -18.40 7.95
N SER A 235 13.52 -19.51 8.60
CA SER A 235 12.65 -20.70 8.66
C SER A 235 11.27 -20.44 9.31
N GLY A 236 11.09 -19.28 9.94
CA GLY A 236 9.83 -18.86 10.60
C GLY A 236 8.87 -18.05 9.74
N ASP A 237 9.27 -17.58 8.55
CA ASP A 237 8.43 -16.66 7.77
C ASP A 237 7.56 -17.33 6.68
N ALA A 238 7.12 -18.56 6.92
CA ALA A 238 6.12 -19.21 6.05
C ALA A 238 4.83 -18.37 5.90
N ALA A 239 4.44 -17.65 6.95
CA ALA A 239 3.29 -16.75 6.93
C ALA A 239 3.49 -15.57 5.94
N GLY A 240 4.71 -15.08 5.79
CA GLY A 240 5.04 -14.03 4.82
C GLY A 240 4.87 -14.48 3.38
N ILE A 241 5.31 -15.69 3.06
CA ILE A 241 5.11 -16.28 1.74
C ILE A 241 3.62 -16.43 1.42
N VAL A 242 2.82 -16.96 2.36
CA VAL A 242 1.37 -17.11 2.20
C VAL A 242 0.70 -15.74 2.04
N SER A 243 1.10 -14.75 2.84
CA SER A 243 0.60 -13.38 2.72
C SER A 243 0.91 -12.78 1.35
N ALA A 244 2.14 -12.92 0.85
CA ALA A 244 2.53 -12.45 -0.48
C ALA A 244 1.77 -13.17 -1.60
N ALA A 245 1.48 -14.46 -1.44
CA ALA A 245 0.71 -15.26 -2.40
C ALA A 245 -0.77 -14.87 -2.45
N THR A 246 -1.32 -14.38 -1.34
CA THR A 246 -2.76 -14.09 -1.20
C THR A 246 -3.09 -12.60 -1.24
N SER A 247 -2.09 -11.71 -1.10
CA SER A 247 -2.32 -10.26 -1.14
C SER A 247 -2.83 -9.84 -2.52
N ARG A 248 -3.96 -9.14 -2.54
CA ARG A 248 -4.47 -8.45 -3.73
C ARG A 248 -3.75 -7.11 -3.83
N THR A 249 -3.07 -6.87 -4.91
CA THR A 249 -2.60 -5.53 -5.29
C THR A 249 -3.69 -4.82 -6.03
#